data_3069241c550d6a4b24b36cce7da4161f
#
_entry.id   3069241c550d6a4b24b36cce7da4161f
#
_cell.length_a   1.000
_cell.length_b   1.000
_cell.length_c   1.000
_cell.angle_alpha   90.00
_cell.angle_beta   90.00
_cell.angle_gamma   90.00
#
_symmetry.space_group_name_H-M   'P 1'
#
loop_
_entity.id
_entity.type
_entity.pdbx_description
1 polymer ?
#
loop_
_entity_poly.entity_id
_entity_poly.type
_entity_poly.pdbx_seq_one_letter_code
_entity_poly.pdbx_strand_id
1 'polypeptide(L)'
;MFRYVTTGVAGAVVIVLLAMTLFLLARAWPAVRTAGLGFLTEREWFPDATPARFGIAALLWGTLMSSILALAVAVPVAIGSALYVTEYARPAVGRWIGYLVDVLAAVPSVVYGLWGLLFLVPRLVPVQRFLADHFGFIPLFRNPDGIYGKSVFAAAVVLALMVLPIIAAVSREVFRQVPQELREAALALGATRWEVVRTSVLPPSRSGVVGAIILGLGRALGETIAVALVLASTFDIHLRILEPGGNTDVRTTSQRVAPRASAASRSSRGTWRNTSRDTAAMMGRIIRASTTAAANTDLP
;
A
#
# COMPACT_ATOMS: atom_id res chain seq x y z
N MET A 1 21.59 16.00 -32.79
CA MET A 1 22.27 15.72 -31.50
C MET A 1 21.28 15.39 -30.37
N PHE A 2 20.32 16.24 -30.04
CA PHE A 2 19.31 16.04 -28.99
C PHE A 2 18.55 14.69 -29.11
N ARG A 3 18.05 14.35 -30.31
CA ARG A 3 17.34 13.10 -30.57
C ARG A 3 18.17 11.83 -30.25
N TYR A 4 19.47 11.83 -30.53
CA TYR A 4 20.33 10.69 -30.23
C TYR A 4 20.61 10.56 -28.74
N VAL A 5 20.76 11.67 -28.04
CA VAL A 5 20.95 11.69 -26.58
C VAL A 5 19.68 11.17 -25.88
N THR A 6 18.51 11.68 -26.26
CA THR A 6 17.23 11.24 -25.66
C THR A 6 16.95 9.77 -25.94
N THR A 7 17.20 9.30 -27.18
CA THR A 7 17.05 7.87 -27.52
C THR A 7 18.06 7.00 -26.75
N GLY A 8 19.30 7.46 -26.60
CA GLY A 8 20.32 6.75 -25.84
C GLY A 8 19.95 6.63 -24.34
N VAL A 9 19.48 7.72 -23.74
CA VAL A 9 19.01 7.71 -22.34
C VAL A 9 17.80 6.79 -22.16
N ALA A 10 16.82 6.87 -23.07
CA ALA A 10 15.65 5.98 -23.02
C ALA A 10 16.05 4.51 -23.16
N GLY A 11 16.99 4.20 -24.08
CA GLY A 11 17.55 2.86 -24.23
C GLY A 11 18.26 2.36 -22.96
N ALA A 12 19.06 3.23 -22.32
CA ALA A 12 19.73 2.89 -21.09
C ALA A 12 18.76 2.55 -19.95
N VAL A 13 17.66 3.32 -19.81
CA VAL A 13 16.60 3.02 -18.82
C VAL A 13 15.99 1.65 -19.08
N VAL A 14 15.65 1.33 -20.33
CA VAL A 14 15.08 0.02 -20.68
C VAL A 14 16.06 -1.12 -20.37
N ILE A 15 17.35 -0.93 -20.68
CA ILE A 15 18.40 -1.93 -20.38
C ILE A 15 18.51 -2.16 -18.88
N VAL A 16 18.52 -1.10 -18.07
CA VAL A 16 18.59 -1.21 -16.60
C VAL A 16 17.37 -1.95 -16.03
N LEU A 17 16.16 -1.62 -16.49
CA LEU A 17 14.94 -2.30 -16.07
C LEU A 17 14.95 -3.79 -16.46
N LEU A 18 15.41 -4.11 -17.67
CA LEU A 18 15.54 -5.48 -18.13
C LEU A 18 16.58 -6.25 -17.30
N ALA A 19 17.73 -5.64 -17.04
CA ALA A 19 18.78 -6.25 -16.22
C ALA A 19 18.29 -6.52 -14.78
N MET A 20 17.57 -5.57 -14.16
CA MET A 20 16.94 -5.78 -12.84
C MET A 20 15.93 -6.94 -12.88
N THR A 21 15.08 -6.98 -13.88
CA THR A 21 14.07 -8.05 -14.02
C THR A 21 14.73 -9.41 -14.17
N LEU A 22 15.74 -9.53 -15.04
CA LEU A 22 16.51 -10.78 -15.23
C LEU A 22 17.25 -11.19 -13.96
N PHE A 23 17.86 -10.24 -13.26
CA PHE A 23 18.53 -10.51 -11.98
C PHE A 23 17.56 -11.06 -10.92
N LEU A 24 16.38 -10.42 -10.75
CA LEU A 24 15.37 -10.87 -9.82
C LEU A 24 14.82 -12.24 -10.19
N LEU A 25 14.57 -12.49 -11.48
CA LEU A 25 14.11 -13.78 -11.98
C LEU A 25 15.15 -14.88 -11.74
N ALA A 26 16.41 -14.60 -12.00
CA ALA A 26 17.50 -15.54 -11.71
C ALA A 26 17.61 -15.89 -10.23
N ARG A 27 17.38 -14.90 -9.34
CA ARG A 27 17.37 -15.12 -7.90
C ARG A 27 16.15 -15.88 -7.41
N ALA A 28 14.99 -15.67 -8.01
CA ALA A 28 13.75 -16.37 -7.67
C ALA A 28 13.72 -17.81 -8.26
N TRP A 29 14.50 -18.09 -9.30
CA TRP A 29 14.45 -19.34 -10.05
C TRP A 29 14.61 -20.61 -9.21
N PRO A 30 15.52 -20.69 -8.22
CA PRO A 30 15.63 -21.87 -7.35
C PRO A 30 14.35 -22.16 -6.58
N ALA A 31 13.68 -21.14 -6.03
CA ALA A 31 12.42 -21.28 -5.31
C ALA A 31 11.29 -21.75 -6.24
N VAL A 32 11.19 -21.18 -7.45
CA VAL A 32 10.21 -21.58 -8.46
C VAL A 32 10.42 -23.02 -8.91
N ARG A 33 11.68 -23.45 -9.11
CA ARG A 33 12.00 -24.83 -9.48
C ARG A 33 11.64 -25.82 -8.38
N THR A 34 11.88 -25.48 -7.13
CA THR A 34 11.62 -26.38 -5.98
C THR A 34 10.12 -26.53 -5.73
N ALA A 35 9.37 -25.42 -5.80
CA ALA A 35 7.92 -25.42 -5.54
C ALA A 35 7.07 -25.75 -6.78
N GLY A 36 7.62 -25.60 -7.99
CA GLY A 36 6.87 -25.82 -9.24
C GLY A 36 5.61 -24.94 -9.31
N LEU A 37 4.49 -25.54 -9.74
CA LEU A 37 3.18 -24.85 -9.77
C LEU A 37 2.65 -24.54 -8.36
N GLY A 38 3.09 -25.28 -7.33
CA GLY A 38 2.77 -25.01 -5.93
C GLY A 38 3.21 -23.63 -5.47
N PHE A 39 4.23 -23.03 -6.09
CA PHE A 39 4.72 -21.67 -5.78
C PHE A 39 3.60 -20.61 -5.77
N LEU A 40 2.65 -20.70 -6.69
CA LEU A 40 1.52 -19.76 -6.81
C LEU A 40 0.32 -20.14 -5.92
N THR A 41 0.20 -21.40 -5.50
CA THR A 41 -0.99 -21.91 -4.82
C THR A 41 -0.76 -22.19 -3.34
N GLU A 42 0.46 -22.51 -2.95
CA GLU A 42 0.81 -22.73 -1.55
C GLU A 42 0.75 -21.42 -0.75
N ARG A 43 0.32 -21.58 0.51
CA ARG A 43 0.11 -20.44 1.44
C ARG A 43 1.25 -20.29 2.44
N GLU A 44 2.10 -21.30 2.56
CA GLU A 44 3.16 -21.34 3.56
C GLU A 44 4.50 -20.96 2.98
N TRP A 45 5.26 -20.17 3.74
CA TRP A 45 6.63 -19.78 3.40
C TRP A 45 7.57 -20.24 4.50
N PHE A 46 8.14 -21.44 4.32
CA PHE A 46 9.11 -22.06 5.24
C PHE A 46 10.33 -22.54 4.46
N PRO A 47 11.32 -21.64 4.24
CA PRO A 47 12.55 -22.02 3.50
C PRO A 47 13.41 -23.02 4.24
N ASP A 48 13.33 -23.05 5.58
CA ASP A 48 14.13 -23.92 6.45
C ASP A 48 13.48 -25.29 6.71
N ALA A 49 12.26 -25.53 6.21
CA ALA A 49 11.60 -26.82 6.34
C ALA A 49 12.20 -27.85 5.39
N THR A 50 12.13 -29.13 5.77
CA THR A 50 12.52 -30.24 4.92
C THR A 50 11.30 -31.13 4.62
N PRO A 51 10.71 -31.07 3.40
CA PRO A 51 11.10 -30.24 2.24
C PRO A 51 10.78 -28.75 2.42
N ALA A 52 11.58 -27.86 1.83
CA ALA A 52 11.35 -26.41 1.83
C ALA A 52 10.05 -26.07 1.11
N ARG A 53 9.23 -25.20 1.71
CA ARG A 53 7.94 -24.75 1.16
C ARG A 53 8.04 -23.28 0.79
N PHE A 54 7.70 -22.97 -0.47
CA PHE A 54 7.72 -21.61 -1.00
C PHE A 54 6.35 -21.32 -1.62
N GLY A 55 5.48 -20.65 -0.88
CA GLY A 55 4.15 -20.25 -1.34
C GLY A 55 3.97 -18.74 -1.29
N ILE A 56 3.51 -18.12 -2.37
CA ILE A 56 3.24 -16.68 -2.45
C ILE A 56 1.74 -16.34 -2.52
N ALA A 57 0.87 -17.36 -2.46
CA ALA A 57 -0.58 -17.17 -2.62
C ALA A 57 -1.15 -16.16 -1.63
N ALA A 58 -0.74 -16.20 -0.36
CA ALA A 58 -1.21 -15.28 0.66
C ALA A 58 -0.76 -13.84 0.43
N LEU A 59 0.49 -13.63 -0.02
CA LEU A 59 1.00 -12.31 -0.37
C LEU A 59 0.29 -11.71 -1.58
N LEU A 60 0.08 -12.53 -2.63
CA LEU A 60 -0.69 -12.12 -3.81
C LEU A 60 -2.13 -11.75 -3.44
N TRP A 61 -2.77 -12.55 -2.60
CA TRP A 61 -4.12 -12.29 -2.14
C TRP A 61 -4.23 -10.99 -1.36
N GLY A 62 -3.34 -10.75 -0.40
CA GLY A 62 -3.30 -9.51 0.39
C GLY A 62 -3.11 -8.27 -0.50
N THR A 63 -2.18 -8.34 -1.45
CA THR A 63 -1.91 -7.24 -2.40
C THR A 63 -3.10 -7.00 -3.33
N LEU A 64 -3.71 -8.06 -3.85
CA LEU A 64 -4.87 -7.97 -4.75
C LEU A 64 -6.08 -7.38 -4.02
N MET A 65 -6.41 -7.89 -2.84
CA MET A 65 -7.54 -7.41 -2.04
C MET A 65 -7.38 -5.95 -1.62
N SER A 66 -6.20 -5.58 -1.11
CA SER A 66 -5.94 -4.19 -0.72
C SER A 66 -5.99 -3.26 -1.92
N SER A 67 -5.49 -3.67 -3.09
CA SER A 67 -5.52 -2.87 -4.32
C SER A 67 -6.94 -2.70 -4.86
N ILE A 68 -7.75 -3.75 -4.91
CA ILE A 68 -9.15 -3.68 -5.35
C ILE A 68 -9.95 -2.74 -4.43
N LEU A 69 -9.82 -2.90 -3.11
CA LEU A 69 -10.50 -2.03 -2.15
C LEU A 69 -10.02 -0.58 -2.26
N ALA A 70 -8.72 -0.38 -2.44
CA ALA A 70 -8.16 0.95 -2.64
C ALA A 70 -8.73 1.64 -3.88
N LEU A 71 -8.80 0.92 -5.02
CA LEU A 71 -9.36 1.46 -6.24
C LEU A 71 -10.87 1.69 -6.14
N ALA A 72 -11.60 0.80 -5.46
CA ALA A 72 -13.04 0.98 -5.25
C ALA A 72 -13.38 2.32 -4.59
N VAL A 73 -12.49 2.82 -3.72
CA VAL A 73 -12.62 4.13 -3.06
C VAL A 73 -11.96 5.24 -3.88
N ALA A 74 -10.73 5.02 -4.36
CA ALA A 74 -9.95 6.05 -5.02
C ALA A 74 -10.52 6.46 -6.38
N VAL A 75 -11.02 5.53 -7.19
CA VAL A 75 -11.48 5.80 -8.56
C VAL A 75 -12.67 6.77 -8.58
N PRO A 76 -13.77 6.53 -7.85
CA PRO A 76 -14.91 7.47 -7.86
C PRO A 76 -14.51 8.86 -7.36
N VAL A 77 -13.72 8.94 -6.29
CA VAL A 77 -13.28 10.21 -5.71
C VAL A 77 -12.32 10.95 -6.66
N ALA A 78 -11.38 10.23 -7.28
CA ALA A 78 -10.43 10.82 -8.21
C ALA A 78 -11.11 11.34 -9.49
N ILE A 79 -12.00 10.55 -10.09
CA ILE A 79 -12.74 10.96 -11.29
C ILE A 79 -13.69 12.11 -10.95
N GLY A 80 -14.43 12.02 -9.83
CA GLY A 80 -15.30 13.09 -9.37
C GLY A 80 -14.55 14.39 -9.11
N SER A 81 -13.38 14.34 -8.46
CA SER A 81 -12.54 15.52 -8.22
C SER A 81 -11.99 16.09 -9.52
N ALA A 82 -11.56 15.25 -10.46
CA ALA A 82 -11.08 15.68 -11.78
C ALA A 82 -12.19 16.38 -12.59
N LEU A 83 -13.40 15.80 -12.63
CA LEU A 83 -14.55 16.42 -13.27
C LEU A 83 -14.94 17.75 -12.61
N TYR A 84 -14.96 17.80 -11.27
CA TYR A 84 -15.24 19.04 -10.56
C TYR A 84 -14.24 20.14 -10.93
N VAL A 85 -12.97 19.83 -10.94
CA VAL A 85 -11.89 20.79 -11.25
C VAL A 85 -11.95 21.28 -12.69
N THR A 86 -12.32 20.42 -13.65
CA THR A 86 -12.34 20.78 -15.07
C THR A 86 -13.63 21.48 -15.50
N GLU A 87 -14.79 21.05 -14.97
CA GLU A 87 -16.10 21.51 -15.51
C GLU A 87 -16.84 22.48 -14.59
N TYR A 88 -16.57 22.47 -13.27
CA TYR A 88 -17.33 23.24 -12.30
C TYR A 88 -16.52 24.31 -11.55
N ALA A 89 -15.25 24.04 -11.28
CA ALA A 89 -14.43 24.91 -10.45
C ALA A 89 -14.08 26.23 -11.14
N ARG A 90 -14.04 27.31 -10.36
CA ARG A 90 -13.48 28.58 -10.84
C ARG A 90 -12.00 28.38 -11.20
N PRO A 91 -11.48 29.08 -12.22
CA PRO A 91 -10.09 28.86 -12.70
C PRO A 91 -9.01 28.97 -11.60
N ALA A 92 -9.21 29.86 -10.63
CA ALA A 92 -8.29 29.99 -9.49
C ALA A 92 -8.32 28.74 -8.58
N VAL A 93 -9.54 28.27 -8.21
CA VAL A 93 -9.73 27.10 -7.36
C VAL A 93 -9.22 25.83 -8.07
N GLY A 94 -9.53 25.66 -9.34
CA GLY A 94 -9.07 24.54 -10.15
C GLY A 94 -7.54 24.45 -10.23
N ARG A 95 -6.86 25.59 -10.35
CA ARG A 95 -5.39 25.63 -10.32
C ARG A 95 -4.82 25.19 -8.97
N TRP A 96 -5.36 25.71 -7.86
CA TRP A 96 -4.89 25.34 -6.52
C TRP A 96 -5.09 23.88 -6.20
N ILE A 97 -6.28 23.32 -6.50
CA ILE A 97 -6.55 21.88 -6.35
C ILE A 97 -5.60 21.08 -7.23
N GLY A 98 -5.37 21.55 -8.48
CA GLY A 98 -4.41 20.90 -9.37
C GLY A 98 -3.01 20.82 -8.78
N TYR A 99 -2.46 21.93 -8.30
CA TYR A 99 -1.14 21.94 -7.65
C TYR A 99 -1.09 21.04 -6.42
N LEU A 100 -2.15 21.04 -5.59
CA LEU A 100 -2.21 20.16 -4.42
C LEU A 100 -2.16 18.68 -4.82
N VAL A 101 -2.94 18.29 -5.83
CA VAL A 101 -2.96 16.93 -6.35
C VAL A 101 -1.59 16.54 -6.92
N ASP A 102 -0.93 17.43 -7.67
CA ASP A 102 0.37 17.18 -8.27
C ASP A 102 1.47 17.06 -7.19
N VAL A 103 1.43 17.87 -6.13
CA VAL A 103 2.32 17.75 -4.97
C VAL A 103 2.11 16.45 -4.22
N LEU A 104 0.85 16.05 -3.98
CA LEU A 104 0.53 14.77 -3.34
C LEU A 104 1.00 13.58 -4.18
N ALA A 105 0.89 13.65 -5.50
CA ALA A 105 1.38 12.60 -6.40
C ALA A 105 2.91 12.43 -6.35
N ALA A 106 3.65 13.50 -6.02
CA ALA A 106 5.11 13.50 -5.94
C ALA A 106 5.64 12.98 -4.59
N VAL A 107 4.80 12.81 -3.57
CA VAL A 107 5.23 12.32 -2.25
C VAL A 107 5.72 10.87 -2.36
N PRO A 108 6.92 10.54 -1.80
CA PRO A 108 7.42 9.16 -1.77
C PRO A 108 6.47 8.21 -1.04
N SER A 109 6.26 7.01 -1.59
CA SER A 109 5.33 6.02 -1.03
C SER A 109 5.67 5.59 0.40
N VAL A 110 6.96 5.55 0.74
CA VAL A 110 7.43 5.25 2.10
C VAL A 110 6.89 6.24 3.12
N VAL A 111 6.76 7.53 2.75
CA VAL A 111 6.20 8.56 3.63
C VAL A 111 4.72 8.29 3.88
N TYR A 112 3.95 7.93 2.85
CA TYR A 112 2.56 7.51 3.00
C TYR A 112 2.42 6.28 3.90
N GLY A 113 3.29 5.26 3.72
CA GLY A 113 3.29 4.06 4.53
C GLY A 113 3.59 4.33 6.00
N LEU A 114 4.63 5.12 6.28
CA LEU A 114 5.02 5.46 7.66
C LEU A 114 3.97 6.35 8.33
N TRP A 115 3.49 7.39 7.64
CA TRP A 115 2.41 8.24 8.13
C TRP A 115 1.13 7.43 8.35
N GLY A 116 0.81 6.53 7.42
CA GLY A 116 -0.31 5.61 7.53
C GLY A 116 -0.23 4.75 8.77
N LEU A 117 0.92 4.12 9.00
CA LEU A 117 1.15 3.27 10.17
C LEU A 117 1.05 4.03 11.49
N LEU A 118 1.72 5.19 11.60
CA LEU A 118 1.86 5.89 12.87
C LEU A 118 0.65 6.77 13.20
N PHE A 119 0.02 7.33 12.19
CA PHE A 119 -1.04 8.33 12.36
C PHE A 119 -2.42 7.82 11.94
N LEU A 120 -2.53 7.24 10.75
CA LEU A 120 -3.84 6.88 10.18
C LEU A 120 -4.39 5.59 10.79
N VAL A 121 -3.58 4.54 10.92
CA VAL A 121 -4.01 3.23 11.44
C VAL A 121 -4.65 3.36 12.83
N PRO A 122 -4.06 4.05 13.82
CA PRO A 122 -4.72 4.24 15.12
C PRO A 122 -6.06 4.99 15.02
N ARG A 123 -6.17 5.94 14.10
CA ARG A 123 -7.41 6.71 13.89
C ARG A 123 -8.48 5.95 13.12
N LEU A 124 -8.12 4.92 12.39
CA LEU A 124 -9.08 4.05 11.70
C LEU A 124 -9.74 3.03 12.63
N VAL A 125 -9.20 2.79 13.83
CA VAL A 125 -9.77 1.82 14.79
C VAL A 125 -11.24 2.08 15.11
N PRO A 126 -11.70 3.30 15.41
CA PRO A 126 -13.12 3.58 15.62
C PRO A 126 -13.97 3.27 14.39
N VAL A 127 -13.46 3.59 13.18
CA VAL A 127 -14.16 3.31 11.92
C VAL A 127 -14.26 1.80 11.69
N GLN A 128 -13.20 1.05 11.96
CA GLN A 128 -13.19 -0.42 11.84
C GLN A 128 -14.21 -1.04 12.80
N ARG A 129 -14.29 -0.56 14.05
CA ARG A 129 -15.31 -0.97 15.03
C ARG A 129 -16.72 -0.69 14.52
N PHE A 130 -16.96 0.54 14.08
CA PHE A 130 -18.26 0.93 13.54
C PHE A 130 -18.68 0.03 12.37
N LEU A 131 -17.76 -0.27 11.44
CA LEU A 131 -18.01 -1.17 10.33
C LEU A 131 -18.31 -2.60 10.79
N ALA A 132 -17.56 -3.12 11.76
CA ALA A 132 -17.79 -4.46 12.30
C ALA A 132 -19.13 -4.56 13.03
N ASP A 133 -19.49 -3.54 13.83
CA ASP A 133 -20.71 -3.55 14.63
C ASP A 133 -21.98 -3.40 13.77
N HIS A 134 -21.95 -2.57 12.72
CA HIS A 134 -23.12 -2.30 11.88
C HIS A 134 -23.20 -3.18 10.62
N PHE A 135 -22.07 -3.57 10.06
CA PHE A 135 -21.98 -4.37 8.83
C PHE A 135 -21.40 -5.77 9.05
N GLY A 136 -21.25 -6.21 10.29
CA GLY A 136 -20.70 -7.52 10.65
C GLY A 136 -21.52 -8.72 10.14
N PHE A 137 -22.75 -8.49 9.63
CA PHE A 137 -23.53 -9.50 8.92
C PHE A 137 -22.94 -9.87 7.55
N ILE A 138 -22.14 -8.97 6.97
CA ILE A 138 -21.39 -9.23 5.73
C ILE A 138 -20.08 -9.90 6.13
N PRO A 139 -19.73 -11.10 5.59
CA PRO A 139 -18.52 -11.82 5.95
C PRO A 139 -17.22 -10.99 5.82
N LEU A 140 -17.21 -10.01 4.92
CA LEU A 140 -16.10 -9.11 4.65
C LEU A 140 -15.76 -8.21 5.87
N PHE A 141 -16.77 -7.73 6.60
CA PHE A 141 -16.63 -6.82 7.76
C PHE A 141 -16.67 -7.53 9.11
N ARG A 142 -16.79 -8.84 9.10
CA ARG A 142 -16.84 -9.64 10.33
C ARG A 142 -15.44 -9.67 10.97
N ASN A 143 -15.37 -9.33 12.26
CA ASN A 143 -14.15 -9.42 13.08
C ASN A 143 -14.48 -10.13 14.40
N PRO A 144 -14.46 -11.47 14.44
CA PRO A 144 -14.81 -12.24 15.63
C PRO A 144 -13.83 -12.05 16.79
N ASP A 145 -12.55 -11.75 16.48
CA ASP A 145 -11.50 -11.62 17.48
C ASP A 145 -11.52 -10.25 18.18
N GLY A 146 -12.28 -9.28 17.64
CA GLY A 146 -12.38 -7.93 18.21
C GLY A 146 -11.07 -7.14 18.21
N ILE A 147 -10.07 -7.59 17.47
CA ILE A 147 -8.76 -6.95 17.37
C ILE A 147 -8.77 -6.03 16.14
N TYR A 148 -8.46 -4.75 16.34
CA TYR A 148 -8.48 -3.72 15.31
C TYR A 148 -7.11 -3.06 15.16
N GLY A 149 -6.85 -2.45 14.01
CA GLY A 149 -5.64 -1.71 13.73
C GLY A 149 -5.06 -2.03 12.38
N LYS A 150 -3.92 -2.71 12.35
CA LYS A 150 -3.26 -3.13 11.10
C LYS A 150 -4.11 -4.20 10.41
N SER A 151 -4.68 -3.86 9.26
CA SER A 151 -5.61 -4.73 8.54
C SER A 151 -5.57 -4.44 7.04
N VAL A 152 -6.16 -5.34 6.24
CA VAL A 152 -6.31 -5.12 4.78
C VAL A 152 -7.09 -3.83 4.51
N PHE A 153 -8.09 -3.50 5.32
CA PHE A 153 -8.83 -2.25 5.25
C PHE A 153 -7.92 -1.03 5.46
N ALA A 154 -7.08 -1.05 6.50
CA ALA A 154 -6.16 0.05 6.77
C ALA A 154 -5.14 0.23 5.64
N ALA A 155 -4.59 -0.88 5.12
CA ALA A 155 -3.70 -0.87 3.97
C ALA A 155 -4.41 -0.31 2.72
N ALA A 156 -5.65 -0.71 2.46
CA ALA A 156 -6.44 -0.23 1.34
C ALA A 156 -6.70 1.29 1.42
N VAL A 157 -6.96 1.84 2.61
CA VAL A 157 -7.16 3.29 2.79
C VAL A 157 -5.87 4.06 2.52
N VAL A 158 -4.72 3.61 3.05
CA VAL A 158 -3.41 4.23 2.76
C VAL A 158 -3.11 4.18 1.27
N LEU A 159 -3.35 3.03 0.65
CA LEU A 159 -3.12 2.81 -0.77
C LEU A 159 -4.06 3.69 -1.62
N ALA A 160 -5.33 3.82 -1.23
CA ALA A 160 -6.29 4.72 -1.88
C ALA A 160 -5.82 6.17 -1.87
N LEU A 161 -5.35 6.68 -0.72
CA LEU A 161 -4.82 8.04 -0.60
C LEU A 161 -3.59 8.28 -1.50
N MET A 162 -2.76 7.25 -1.69
CA MET A 162 -1.57 7.34 -2.53
C MET A 162 -1.89 7.29 -4.04
N VAL A 163 -2.89 6.48 -4.42
CA VAL A 163 -3.25 6.27 -5.83
C VAL A 163 -4.21 7.35 -6.34
N LEU A 164 -5.06 7.89 -5.46
CA LEU A 164 -6.05 8.91 -5.79
C LEU A 164 -5.45 10.12 -6.53
N PRO A 165 -4.35 10.76 -6.09
CA PRO A 165 -3.78 11.89 -6.79
C PRO A 165 -3.34 11.57 -8.22
N ILE A 166 -2.81 10.38 -8.45
CA ILE A 166 -2.33 9.94 -9.76
C ILE A 166 -3.51 9.79 -10.73
N ILE A 167 -4.57 9.08 -10.30
CA ILE A 167 -5.77 8.90 -11.11
C ILE A 167 -6.43 10.25 -11.38
N ALA A 168 -6.51 11.12 -10.37
CA ALA A 168 -7.12 12.45 -10.51
C ALA A 168 -6.32 13.33 -11.48
N ALA A 169 -4.98 13.35 -11.40
CA ALA A 169 -4.13 14.14 -12.29
C ALA A 169 -4.28 13.71 -13.74
N VAL A 170 -4.20 12.40 -14.02
CA VAL A 170 -4.32 11.86 -15.39
C VAL A 170 -5.75 12.05 -15.92
N SER A 171 -6.79 11.78 -15.11
CA SER A 171 -8.18 11.98 -15.52
C SER A 171 -8.46 13.46 -15.82
N ARG A 172 -7.93 14.39 -15.02
CA ARG A 172 -8.04 15.84 -15.26
C ARG A 172 -7.44 16.21 -16.61
N GLU A 173 -6.26 15.66 -16.94
CA GLU A 173 -5.62 15.93 -18.23
C GLU A 173 -6.43 15.37 -19.39
N VAL A 174 -6.98 14.16 -19.25
CA VAL A 174 -7.87 13.56 -20.25
C VAL A 174 -9.12 14.42 -20.49
N PHE A 175 -9.76 14.92 -19.43
CA PHE A 175 -10.94 15.79 -19.57
C PHE A 175 -10.61 17.14 -20.23
N ARG A 176 -9.40 17.68 -20.00
CA ARG A 176 -8.96 18.93 -20.67
C ARG A 176 -8.73 18.78 -22.16
N GLN A 177 -8.43 17.57 -22.63
CA GLN A 177 -8.22 17.30 -24.07
C GLN A 177 -9.51 17.30 -24.88
N VAL A 178 -10.69 17.25 -24.22
CA VAL A 178 -11.98 17.34 -24.91
C VAL A 178 -12.15 18.74 -25.52
N PRO A 179 -12.41 18.86 -26.85
CA PRO A 179 -12.58 20.14 -27.52
C PRO A 179 -13.65 21.01 -26.88
N GLN A 180 -13.38 22.32 -26.78
CA GLN A 180 -14.30 23.26 -26.16
C GLN A 180 -15.58 23.43 -26.99
N GLU A 181 -15.46 23.30 -28.32
CA GLU A 181 -16.58 23.37 -29.27
C GLU A 181 -17.69 22.36 -28.93
N LEU A 182 -17.32 21.16 -28.47
CA LEU A 182 -18.32 20.14 -28.08
C LEU A 182 -19.11 20.56 -26.84
N ARG A 183 -18.47 21.25 -25.91
CA ARG A 183 -19.13 21.78 -24.70
C ARG A 183 -20.06 22.95 -25.05
N GLU A 184 -19.57 23.87 -25.88
CA GLU A 184 -20.32 25.04 -26.32
C GLU A 184 -21.55 24.66 -27.19
N ALA A 185 -21.38 23.69 -28.10
CA ALA A 185 -22.49 23.17 -28.89
C ALA A 185 -23.58 22.55 -28.04
N ALA A 186 -23.22 21.76 -27.03
CA ALA A 186 -24.23 21.19 -26.13
C ALA A 186 -24.93 22.26 -25.29
N LEU A 187 -24.23 23.30 -24.81
CA LEU A 187 -24.82 24.44 -24.10
C LEU A 187 -25.74 25.25 -24.99
N ALA A 188 -25.36 25.46 -26.26
CA ALA A 188 -26.19 26.18 -27.25
C ALA A 188 -27.52 25.46 -27.53
N LEU A 189 -27.56 24.13 -27.41
CA LEU A 189 -28.76 23.32 -27.49
C LEU A 189 -29.59 23.31 -26.19
N GLY A 190 -29.22 24.09 -25.18
CA GLY A 190 -29.90 24.18 -23.91
C GLY A 190 -29.56 23.10 -22.88
N ALA A 191 -28.49 22.33 -23.09
CA ALA A 191 -28.09 21.32 -22.14
C ALA A 191 -27.60 21.94 -20.81
N THR A 192 -27.93 21.31 -19.70
CA THR A 192 -27.41 21.66 -18.38
C THR A 192 -25.93 21.26 -18.28
N ARG A 193 -25.17 21.82 -17.33
CA ARG A 193 -23.75 21.48 -17.13
C ARG A 193 -23.54 19.98 -16.91
N TRP A 194 -24.43 19.30 -16.22
CA TRP A 194 -24.34 17.85 -16.02
C TRP A 194 -24.60 17.08 -17.32
N GLU A 195 -25.53 17.51 -18.14
CA GLU A 195 -25.76 16.90 -19.44
C GLU A 195 -24.55 17.07 -20.36
N VAL A 196 -23.90 18.26 -20.37
CA VAL A 196 -22.64 18.46 -21.09
C VAL A 196 -21.58 17.47 -20.64
N VAL A 197 -21.40 17.28 -19.34
CA VAL A 197 -20.44 16.28 -18.81
C VAL A 197 -20.78 14.89 -19.31
N ARG A 198 -22.05 14.50 -19.22
CA ARG A 198 -22.48 13.14 -19.56
C ARG A 198 -22.46 12.84 -21.05
N THR A 199 -22.78 13.81 -21.90
CA THR A 199 -22.92 13.60 -23.35
C THR A 199 -21.70 14.01 -24.15
N SER A 200 -21.00 15.07 -23.72
CA SER A 200 -19.91 15.67 -24.50
C SER A 200 -18.52 15.42 -23.91
N VAL A 201 -18.39 15.29 -22.58
CA VAL A 201 -17.07 15.11 -21.92
C VAL A 201 -16.76 13.63 -21.66
N LEU A 202 -17.65 12.90 -21.00
CA LEU A 202 -17.39 11.50 -20.60
C LEU A 202 -17.22 10.53 -21.77
N PRO A 203 -18.03 10.59 -22.86
CA PRO A 203 -17.92 9.60 -23.93
C PRO A 203 -16.55 9.59 -24.64
N PRO A 204 -15.99 10.73 -25.10
CA PRO A 204 -14.69 10.76 -25.73
C PRO A 204 -13.55 10.48 -24.74
N SER A 205 -13.75 10.75 -23.45
CA SER A 205 -12.73 10.58 -22.41
C SER A 205 -12.63 9.16 -21.86
N ARG A 206 -13.53 8.24 -22.19
CA ARG A 206 -13.61 6.89 -21.60
C ARG A 206 -12.31 6.12 -21.66
N SER A 207 -11.67 6.09 -22.83
CA SER A 207 -10.41 5.36 -23.03
C SER A 207 -9.28 5.92 -22.15
N GLY A 208 -9.19 7.25 -22.06
CA GLY A 208 -8.20 7.93 -21.24
C GLY A 208 -8.45 7.72 -19.73
N VAL A 209 -9.72 7.75 -19.28
CA VAL A 209 -10.08 7.46 -17.90
C VAL A 209 -9.78 6.01 -17.53
N VAL A 210 -10.08 5.06 -18.41
CA VAL A 210 -9.69 3.64 -18.21
C VAL A 210 -8.17 3.52 -18.13
N GLY A 211 -7.42 4.23 -18.98
CA GLY A 211 -5.97 4.30 -18.89
C GLY A 211 -5.47 4.83 -17.54
N ALA A 212 -6.11 5.89 -17.00
CA ALA A 212 -5.80 6.43 -15.68
C ALA A 212 -6.06 5.41 -14.56
N ILE A 213 -7.15 4.64 -14.64
CA ILE A 213 -7.48 3.57 -13.68
C ILE A 213 -6.44 2.44 -13.76
N ILE A 214 -6.08 2.00 -14.96
CA ILE A 214 -5.05 0.95 -15.17
C ILE A 214 -3.70 1.41 -14.63
N LEU A 215 -3.32 2.67 -14.85
CA LEU A 215 -2.09 3.25 -14.28
C LEU A 215 -2.14 3.24 -12.74
N GLY A 216 -3.27 3.65 -12.16
CA GLY A 216 -3.51 3.58 -10.72
C GLY A 216 -3.45 2.16 -10.18
N LEU A 217 -4.04 1.19 -10.89
CA LEU A 217 -3.97 -0.24 -10.53
C LEU A 217 -2.53 -0.76 -10.57
N GLY A 218 -1.76 -0.44 -11.62
CA GLY A 218 -0.36 -0.82 -11.72
C GLY A 218 0.47 -0.25 -10.57
N ARG A 219 0.21 1.00 -10.17
CA ARG A 219 0.81 1.62 -9.00
C ARG A 219 0.42 0.91 -7.69
N ALA A 220 -0.87 0.58 -7.53
CA ALA A 220 -1.37 -0.10 -6.34
C ALA A 220 -0.79 -1.51 -6.19
N LEU A 221 -0.75 -2.30 -7.26
CA LEU A 221 -0.18 -3.65 -7.27
C LEU A 221 1.35 -3.65 -7.09
N GLY A 222 2.03 -2.61 -7.56
CA GLY A 222 3.48 -2.45 -7.41
C GLY A 222 3.92 -1.93 -6.04
N GLU A 223 2.98 -1.53 -5.17
CA GLU A 223 3.31 -0.99 -3.86
C GLU A 223 3.61 -2.12 -2.86
N THR A 224 4.86 -2.20 -2.45
CA THR A 224 5.31 -3.24 -1.53
C THR A 224 5.61 -2.70 -0.14
N ILE A 225 6.24 -1.52 -0.04
CA ILE A 225 6.75 -1.00 1.23
C ILE A 225 5.63 -0.46 2.11
N ALA A 226 4.74 0.39 1.56
CA ALA A 226 3.64 0.96 2.33
C ALA A 226 2.66 -0.13 2.79
N VAL A 227 2.37 -1.10 1.92
CA VAL A 227 1.50 -2.25 2.25
C VAL A 227 2.15 -3.12 3.33
N ALA A 228 3.44 -3.46 3.20
CA ALA A 228 4.15 -4.26 4.20
C ALA A 228 4.21 -3.58 5.58
N LEU A 229 4.37 -2.26 5.63
CA LEU A 229 4.36 -1.50 6.89
C LEU A 229 3.00 -1.55 7.60
N VAL A 230 1.91 -1.45 6.84
CA VAL A 230 0.54 -1.33 7.38
C VAL A 230 -0.13 -2.68 7.56
N LEU A 231 0.10 -3.65 6.68
CA LEU A 231 -0.58 -4.94 6.70
C LEU A 231 0.02 -5.91 7.72
N ALA A 232 1.29 -5.78 8.10
CA ALA A 232 2.06 -6.81 8.78
C ALA A 232 2.03 -8.17 8.02
N SER A 233 3.18 -8.76 7.78
CA SER A 233 3.28 -9.95 6.92
C SER A 233 2.63 -11.17 7.56
N THR A 234 1.39 -11.49 7.16
CA THR A 234 0.77 -12.78 7.45
C THR A 234 0.58 -13.59 6.19
N PHE A 235 0.80 -14.88 6.33
CA PHE A 235 0.58 -15.85 5.26
C PHE A 235 -0.84 -16.45 5.29
N ASP A 236 -1.78 -15.82 6.03
CA ASP A 236 -3.17 -16.30 6.10
C ASP A 236 -4.05 -15.63 5.07
N ILE A 237 -4.78 -16.44 4.31
CA ILE A 237 -5.76 -15.99 3.33
C ILE A 237 -7.11 -15.88 4.02
N HIS A 238 -7.51 -14.66 4.39
CA HIS A 238 -8.84 -14.37 4.91
C HIS A 238 -9.60 -13.41 3.98
N LEU A 239 -10.90 -13.66 3.81
CA LEU A 239 -11.81 -12.72 3.14
C LEU A 239 -12.18 -11.54 4.04
N ARG A 240 -11.78 -11.57 5.31
CA ARG A 240 -12.13 -10.57 6.31
C ARG A 240 -11.14 -9.41 6.30
N ILE A 241 -11.58 -8.27 5.81
CA ILE A 241 -10.70 -7.09 5.62
C ILE A 241 -10.39 -6.34 6.90
N LEU A 242 -11.17 -6.55 7.98
CA LEU A 242 -10.99 -5.87 9.27
C LEU A 242 -10.11 -6.65 10.24
N GLU A 243 -9.85 -7.92 9.99
CA GLU A 243 -8.91 -8.70 10.81
C GLU A 243 -7.50 -8.15 10.67
N PRO A 244 -6.75 -8.07 11.79
CA PRO A 244 -5.36 -7.72 11.71
C PRO A 244 -4.62 -8.79 10.91
N GLY A 245 -3.95 -8.36 9.86
CA GLY A 245 -2.96 -9.19 9.19
C GLY A 245 -1.91 -9.58 10.23
N GLY A 246 -2.04 -10.77 10.80
CA GLY A 246 -1.05 -11.52 11.49
C GLY A 246 -0.33 -10.97 12.70
N ASN A 247 -0.94 -11.02 13.82
CA ASN A 247 -0.16 -10.99 15.07
C ASN A 247 -0.82 -11.74 16.25
N THR A 248 -1.82 -12.56 16.00
CA THR A 248 -2.43 -13.40 17.05
C THR A 248 -1.74 -14.74 17.23
N ASP A 249 -0.94 -15.19 16.26
CA ASP A 249 -0.38 -16.55 16.30
C ASP A 249 1.02 -16.69 16.91
N VAL A 250 1.69 -15.59 17.26
CA VAL A 250 2.92 -15.73 18.07
C VAL A 250 2.61 -16.34 19.44
N ARG A 251 1.39 -16.14 19.97
CA ARG A 251 0.97 -16.82 21.22
C ARG A 251 0.44 -18.24 21.00
N THR A 252 -0.24 -18.51 19.90
CA THR A 252 -0.79 -19.85 19.62
C THR A 252 0.26 -20.79 19.02
N THR A 253 1.18 -20.31 18.20
CA THR A 253 2.26 -21.15 17.67
C THR A 253 3.24 -21.56 18.76
N SER A 254 3.56 -20.67 19.72
CA SER A 254 4.36 -21.08 20.88
C SER A 254 3.62 -22.06 21.81
N GLN A 255 2.28 -22.07 21.83
CA GLN A 255 1.50 -23.05 22.57
C GLN A 255 1.28 -24.36 21.78
N ARG A 256 1.28 -24.36 20.44
CA ARG A 256 1.14 -25.56 19.62
C ARG A 256 2.47 -26.31 19.40
N VAL A 257 3.60 -25.64 19.51
CA VAL A 257 4.94 -26.24 19.38
C VAL A 257 5.48 -26.72 20.73
N ALA A 258 4.79 -26.45 21.85
CA ALA A 258 5.12 -27.11 23.10
C ALA A 258 4.70 -28.58 23.02
N PRO A 259 5.62 -29.56 22.86
CA PRO A 259 5.29 -30.96 23.04
C PRO A 259 4.77 -31.08 24.48
N ARG A 260 3.74 -31.89 24.68
CA ARG A 260 3.30 -32.36 25.98
C ARG A 260 4.50 -32.99 26.71
N ALA A 261 5.37 -32.19 27.21
CA ALA A 261 6.36 -32.59 28.22
C ALA A 261 5.65 -32.51 29.57
N SER A 262 5.46 -33.70 30.09
CA SER A 262 5.02 -34.01 31.43
C SER A 262 5.54 -33.06 32.49
N ALA A 263 4.70 -32.78 33.46
CA ALA A 263 4.92 -32.11 34.70
C ALA A 263 6.29 -32.48 35.35
N ALA A 264 7.28 -31.63 35.18
CA ALA A 264 8.46 -31.57 36.07
C ALA A 264 9.23 -30.27 35.76
N SER A 265 9.00 -29.29 36.57
CA SER A 265 9.95 -28.31 37.11
C SER A 265 9.29 -26.94 37.34
N ARG A 266 8.68 -26.80 38.50
CA ARG A 266 8.58 -25.51 39.19
C ARG A 266 9.99 -25.11 39.63
N SER A 267 10.74 -24.39 38.82
CA SER A 267 11.89 -23.61 39.28
C SER A 267 12.53 -22.87 38.08
N SER A 268 12.03 -21.72 37.74
CA SER A 268 12.82 -20.64 37.11
C SER A 268 12.00 -19.35 36.91
N ARG A 269 11.40 -18.85 38.01
CA ARG A 269 10.79 -17.52 38.03
C ARG A 269 11.81 -16.39 38.33
N GLY A 270 13.04 -16.52 37.89
CA GLY A 270 14.12 -15.59 38.26
C GLY A 270 14.82 -14.86 37.14
N THR A 271 14.77 -15.33 35.89
CA THR A 271 15.76 -14.92 34.87
C THR A 271 15.28 -13.83 33.88
N TRP A 272 14.00 -13.52 33.78
CA TRP A 272 13.50 -12.54 32.80
C TRP A 272 13.49 -11.08 33.27
N ARG A 273 13.72 -10.81 34.55
CA ARG A 273 13.84 -9.42 35.08
C ARG A 273 15.24 -8.80 34.87
N ASN A 274 16.25 -9.57 34.55
CA ASN A 274 17.62 -9.06 34.42
C ASN A 274 17.98 -8.57 33.01
N THR A 275 17.39 -9.13 31.96
CA THR A 275 17.75 -8.80 30.57
C THR A 275 17.38 -7.37 30.15
N SER A 276 16.28 -6.83 30.64
CA SER A 276 15.86 -5.44 30.34
C SER A 276 16.71 -4.39 31.09
N ARG A 277 17.23 -4.72 32.28
CA ARG A 277 18.15 -3.85 33.02
C ARG A 277 19.56 -3.85 32.39
N ASP A 278 20.01 -4.99 31.90
CA ASP A 278 21.34 -5.10 31.26
C ASP A 278 21.38 -4.41 29.90
N THR A 279 20.30 -4.44 29.13
CA THR A 279 20.18 -3.71 27.85
C THR A 279 20.14 -2.19 28.07
N ALA A 280 19.45 -1.72 29.09
CA ALA A 280 19.41 -0.29 29.45
C ALA A 280 20.78 0.20 29.98
N ALA A 281 21.48 -0.64 30.75
CA ALA A 281 22.82 -0.34 31.24
C ALA A 281 23.89 -0.34 30.12
N MET A 282 23.74 -1.19 29.12
CA MET A 282 24.61 -1.24 27.95
C MET A 282 24.38 -0.02 27.03
N MET A 283 23.15 0.37 26.81
CA MET A 283 22.80 1.58 26.06
C MET A 283 23.31 2.85 26.74
N GLY A 284 23.20 2.94 28.06
CA GLY A 284 23.75 4.06 28.84
C GLY A 284 25.27 4.16 28.80
N ARG A 285 26.00 3.03 28.64
CA ARG A 285 27.46 3.04 28.45
C ARG A 285 27.86 3.48 27.06
N ILE A 286 27.12 3.09 26.02
CA ILE A 286 27.39 3.50 24.63
C ILE A 286 27.18 5.01 24.47
N ILE A 287 26.11 5.57 25.07
CA ILE A 287 25.83 7.01 25.01
C ILE A 287 26.91 7.81 25.77
N ARG A 288 27.38 7.35 26.93
CA ARG A 288 28.49 8.02 27.66
C ARG A 288 29.83 7.93 26.91
N ALA A 289 30.12 6.81 26.27
CA ALA A 289 31.35 6.67 25.49
C ALA A 289 31.37 7.60 24.27
N SER A 290 30.23 7.80 23.60
CA SER A 290 30.14 8.73 22.48
C SER A 290 30.23 10.19 22.91
N THR A 291 29.72 10.54 24.10
CA THR A 291 29.82 11.92 24.64
C THR A 291 31.24 12.25 25.11
N THR A 292 31.97 11.29 25.64
CA THR A 292 33.38 11.46 26.06
C THR A 292 34.31 11.54 24.84
N ALA A 293 34.02 10.80 23.79
CA ALA A 293 34.78 10.87 22.53
C ALA A 293 34.61 12.23 21.83
N ALA A 294 33.41 12.81 21.87
CA ALA A 294 33.13 14.13 21.32
C ALA A 294 33.79 15.29 22.11
N ALA A 295 33.97 15.12 23.42
CA ALA A 295 34.61 16.12 24.27
C ALA A 295 36.13 16.15 24.20
N ASN A 296 36.77 15.13 23.56
CA ASN A 296 38.23 15.02 23.47
C ASN A 296 38.79 15.40 22.09
N THR A 297 37.97 15.99 21.21
CA THR A 297 38.43 16.46 19.87
C THR A 297 38.70 17.98 19.81
N ASP A 298 38.53 18.70 20.93
CA ASP A 298 38.87 20.11 21.00
C ASP A 298 40.10 20.35 21.90
N LEU A 299 41.29 20.11 21.39
CA LEU A 299 42.56 20.71 21.88
C LEU A 299 43.65 20.60 20.80
N PRO A 300 44.64 21.49 20.79
CA PRO A 300 44.78 22.63 19.85
C PRO A 300 45.54 22.27 18.60
#